data_013c3e070c4bed85b09e385c8aa31996
#
_entry.id   013c3e070c4bed85b09e385c8aa31996
#
_cell.length_a   1.000
_cell.length_b   1.000
_cell.length_c   1.000
_cell.angle_alpha   90.00
_cell.angle_beta   90.00
_cell.angle_gamma   90.00
#
_symmetry.space_group_name_H-M   'P 1'
#
loop_
_entity.id
_entity.type
_entity.pdbx_description
1 polymer ?
#
loop_
_entity_poly.entity_id
_entity_poly.type
_entity_poly.pdbx_seq_one_letter_code
_entity_poly.pdbx_strand_id
1 'polypeptide(L)'
;MRREALWDRLYLSGIDGRAAELARENGLGLEIAAFCYAPNLEDPAVLSAVRSDMAGLDRFWFHAPFAELAPCAIDPLVRQVTEKRYRQAADLAQDLGVRRLVIHGGFVPQVYFPEWYVEQSVLFWRELLAELPPDMTIA
;
A
#
# COMPACT_ATOMS: atom_id res chain seq x y z
N MET A 1 -16.36 17.30 -17.00
CA MET A 1 -15.94 15.96 -16.58
C MET A 1 -17.21 15.16 -16.27
N ARG A 2 -17.46 14.04 -16.96
CA ARG A 2 -18.70 13.29 -16.77
C ARG A 2 -18.67 12.60 -15.40
N ARG A 3 -19.82 12.51 -14.74
CA ARG A 3 -19.96 11.88 -13.40
C ARG A 3 -19.43 10.45 -13.37
N GLU A 4 -19.62 9.70 -14.44
CA GLU A 4 -19.11 8.33 -14.66
C GLU A 4 -17.57 8.26 -14.61
N ALA A 5 -16.87 9.23 -15.21
CA ALA A 5 -15.39 9.28 -15.18
C ALA A 5 -14.79 9.57 -13.79
N LEU A 6 -15.60 10.03 -12.83
CA LEU A 6 -15.18 10.20 -11.45
C LEU A 6 -15.34 8.88 -10.66
N TRP A 7 -16.48 8.18 -10.86
CA TRP A 7 -16.74 6.90 -10.21
C TRP A 7 -15.63 5.87 -10.46
N ASP A 8 -15.13 5.81 -11.70
CA ASP A 8 -14.04 4.90 -12.09
C ASP A 8 -12.71 5.15 -11.37
N ARG A 9 -12.58 6.29 -10.68
CA ARG A 9 -11.39 6.69 -9.93
C ARG A 9 -11.56 6.64 -8.41
N LEU A 10 -12.74 6.27 -7.93
CA LEU A 10 -13.01 6.19 -6.50
C LEU A 10 -12.79 4.78 -5.99
N TYR A 11 -12.17 4.71 -4.83
CA TYR A 11 -11.90 3.49 -4.09
C TYR A 11 -12.38 3.66 -2.66
N LEU A 12 -12.99 2.61 -2.11
CA LEU A 12 -13.34 2.57 -0.70
C LEU A 12 -12.17 1.95 0.08
N SER A 13 -11.83 2.55 1.21
CA SER A 13 -10.81 1.97 2.08
C SER A 13 -11.35 0.75 2.83
N GLY A 14 -10.68 -0.38 2.70
CA GLY A 14 -11.01 -1.65 3.33
C GLY A 14 -10.75 -1.71 4.84
N ILE A 15 -10.63 -0.56 5.51
CA ILE A 15 -10.58 -0.48 6.98
C ILE A 15 -11.97 -0.79 7.57
N ASP A 16 -13.04 -0.38 6.90
CA ASP A 16 -14.40 -0.73 7.28
C ASP A 16 -14.77 -2.13 6.75
N GLY A 17 -15.29 -3.00 7.62
CA GLY A 17 -15.66 -4.38 7.25
C GLY A 17 -16.75 -4.48 6.17
N ARG A 18 -17.43 -3.38 5.82
CA ARG A 18 -18.44 -3.32 4.77
C ARG A 18 -17.92 -2.73 3.45
N ALA A 19 -16.66 -2.32 3.41
CA ALA A 19 -16.11 -1.63 2.25
C ALA A 19 -16.22 -2.44 0.95
N ALA A 20 -15.92 -3.74 0.99
CA ALA A 20 -16.02 -4.62 -0.18
C ALA A 20 -17.46 -4.78 -0.69
N GLU A 21 -18.44 -4.91 0.23
CA GLU A 21 -19.87 -4.95 -0.11
C GLU A 21 -20.31 -3.64 -0.80
N LEU A 22 -20.03 -2.51 -0.16
CA LEU A 22 -20.36 -1.19 -0.69
C LEU A 22 -19.66 -0.88 -2.02
N ALA A 23 -18.43 -1.33 -2.19
CA ALA A 23 -17.71 -1.18 -3.44
C ALA A 23 -18.43 -1.93 -4.58
N ARG A 24 -18.86 -3.17 -4.36
CA ARG A 24 -19.62 -3.96 -5.35
C ARG A 24 -20.96 -3.32 -5.68
N GLU A 25 -21.72 -2.91 -4.67
CA GLU A 25 -23.04 -2.30 -4.85
C GLU A 25 -22.99 -0.99 -5.65
N ASN A 26 -21.90 -0.24 -5.54
CA ASN A 26 -21.78 1.09 -6.15
C ASN A 26 -20.80 1.14 -7.34
N GLY A 27 -20.23 0.01 -7.76
CA GLY A 27 -19.27 -0.04 -8.86
C GLY A 27 -17.98 0.75 -8.56
N LEU A 28 -17.53 0.75 -7.30
CA LEU A 28 -16.31 1.43 -6.86
C LEU A 28 -15.13 0.44 -6.80
N GLY A 29 -13.91 0.97 -6.77
CA GLY A 29 -12.74 0.18 -6.45
C GLY A 29 -12.60 -0.06 -4.94
N LEU A 30 -11.72 -1.00 -4.57
CA LEU A 30 -11.39 -1.30 -3.19
C LEU A 30 -9.90 -1.02 -2.93
N GLU A 31 -9.60 -0.27 -1.87
CA GLU A 31 -8.27 -0.22 -1.29
C GLU A 31 -8.16 -1.32 -0.24
N ILE A 32 -7.33 -2.31 -0.49
CA ILE A 32 -7.07 -3.44 0.41
C ILE A 32 -6.22 -2.93 1.58
N ALA A 33 -6.83 -2.64 2.71
CA ALA A 33 -6.17 -2.08 3.90
C ALA A 33 -5.82 -3.13 4.96
N ALA A 34 -6.21 -4.38 4.80
CA ALA A 34 -5.93 -5.45 5.77
C ALA A 34 -4.43 -5.64 6.04
N PHE A 35 -3.58 -5.29 5.08
CA PHE A 35 -2.12 -5.44 5.15
C PHE A 35 -1.38 -4.18 5.61
N CYS A 36 -2.09 -3.12 5.99
CA CYS A 36 -1.48 -1.92 6.60
C CYS A 36 -0.81 -2.22 7.95
N TYR A 37 -1.13 -3.35 8.56
CA TYR A 37 -0.47 -3.92 9.73
C TYR A 37 0.50 -5.03 9.29
N ALA A 38 1.80 -4.83 9.51
CA ALA A 38 2.84 -5.70 8.96
C ALA A 38 2.72 -7.21 9.30
N PRO A 39 2.31 -7.64 10.50
CA PRO A 39 2.10 -9.06 10.79
C PRO A 39 1.08 -9.75 9.88
N ASN A 40 0.09 -9.00 9.37
CA ASN A 40 -0.94 -9.54 8.49
C ASN A 40 -0.40 -10.01 7.13
N LEU A 41 0.78 -9.52 6.70
CA LEU A 41 1.42 -9.96 5.45
C LEU A 41 1.72 -11.47 5.43
N GLU A 42 1.89 -12.07 6.61
CA GLU A 42 2.26 -13.48 6.77
C GLU A 42 1.10 -14.33 7.33
N ASP A 43 -0.10 -13.74 7.50
CA ASP A 43 -1.28 -14.44 8.06
C ASP A 43 -2.16 -15.01 6.95
N PRO A 44 -2.24 -16.36 6.81
CA PRO A 44 -3.05 -17.00 5.79
C PRO A 44 -4.56 -16.77 5.97
N ALA A 45 -5.02 -16.54 7.21
CA ALA A 45 -6.43 -16.25 7.45
C ALA A 45 -6.82 -14.86 6.93
N VAL A 46 -5.94 -13.86 7.14
CA VAL A 46 -6.12 -12.51 6.56
C VAL A 46 -6.10 -12.58 5.03
N LEU A 47 -5.15 -13.30 4.45
CA LEU A 47 -5.08 -13.48 3.00
C LEU A 47 -6.34 -14.13 2.43
N SER A 48 -6.88 -15.15 3.10
CA SER A 48 -8.12 -15.80 2.70
C SER A 48 -9.32 -14.85 2.73
N ALA A 49 -9.43 -14.04 3.79
CA ALA A 49 -10.49 -13.03 3.92
C ALA A 49 -10.39 -11.98 2.81
N VAL A 50 -9.18 -11.46 2.55
CA VAL A 50 -8.95 -10.49 1.47
C VAL A 50 -9.34 -11.05 0.11
N ARG A 51 -8.98 -12.30 -0.22
CA ARG A 51 -9.41 -12.95 -1.47
C ARG A 51 -10.93 -13.04 -1.59
N SER A 52 -11.62 -13.28 -0.49
CA SER A 52 -13.09 -13.25 -0.44
C SER A 52 -13.65 -11.84 -0.68
N ASP A 53 -13.05 -10.82 -0.08
CA ASP A 53 -13.44 -9.43 -0.26
C ASP A 53 -13.21 -8.94 -1.70
N MET A 54 -12.17 -9.42 -2.36
CA MET A 54 -11.86 -9.11 -3.75
C MET A 54 -12.83 -9.74 -4.76
N ALA A 55 -13.55 -10.79 -4.37
CA ALA A 55 -14.44 -11.50 -5.27
C ALA A 55 -15.54 -10.59 -5.85
N GLY A 56 -15.65 -10.57 -7.19
CA GLY A 56 -16.61 -9.73 -7.91
C GLY A 56 -16.23 -8.26 -8.05
N LEU A 57 -15.01 -7.88 -7.65
CA LEU A 57 -14.40 -6.57 -7.90
C LEU A 57 -13.26 -6.72 -8.92
N ASP A 58 -12.94 -5.63 -9.62
CA ASP A 58 -11.93 -5.61 -10.71
C ASP A 58 -10.89 -4.48 -10.55
N ARG A 59 -11.06 -3.59 -9.56
CA ARG A 59 -10.20 -2.43 -9.35
C ARG A 59 -9.72 -2.35 -7.91
N PHE A 60 -8.38 -2.38 -7.74
CA PHE A 60 -7.76 -2.44 -6.44
C PHE A 60 -6.59 -1.45 -6.29
N TRP A 61 -6.44 -0.94 -5.07
CA TRP A 61 -5.19 -0.46 -4.50
C TRP A 61 -4.81 -1.38 -3.35
N PHE A 62 -3.54 -1.58 -3.12
CA PHE A 62 -3.01 -2.32 -1.98
C PHE A 62 -2.35 -1.34 -1.02
N HIS A 63 -2.86 -1.23 0.19
CA HIS A 63 -2.24 -0.41 1.22
C HIS A 63 -1.14 -1.20 1.92
N ALA A 64 0.11 -0.80 1.70
CA ALA A 64 1.27 -1.40 2.35
C ALA A 64 1.29 -1.09 3.86
N PRO A 65 2.01 -1.89 4.66
CA PRO A 65 2.16 -1.60 6.07
C PRO A 65 2.87 -0.26 6.28
N PHE A 66 2.48 0.46 7.32
CA PHE A 66 3.05 1.78 7.62
C PHE A 66 3.39 1.99 9.11
N ALA A 67 2.67 1.31 10.01
CA ALA A 67 2.93 1.47 11.44
C ALA A 67 4.36 1.04 11.79
N GLU A 68 5.08 1.91 12.48
CA GLU A 68 6.46 1.69 12.92
C GLU A 68 7.48 1.53 11.79
N LEU A 69 7.09 1.78 10.54
CA LEU A 69 7.98 1.74 9.38
C LEU A 69 8.40 3.15 8.97
N ALA A 70 9.70 3.33 8.75
CA ALA A 70 10.29 4.62 8.42
C ALA A 70 11.36 4.46 7.33
N PRO A 71 11.02 4.71 6.05
CA PRO A 71 11.95 4.57 4.92
C PRO A 71 13.18 5.49 5.06
N CYS A 72 12.99 6.65 5.70
CA CYS A 72 14.06 7.62 5.94
C CYS A 72 14.61 7.59 7.37
N ALA A 73 14.49 6.45 8.08
CA ALA A 73 15.02 6.33 9.43
C ALA A 73 16.54 6.58 9.45
N ILE A 74 17.00 7.27 10.49
CA ILE A 74 18.43 7.50 10.72
C ILE A 74 19.14 6.18 11.01
N ASP A 75 18.50 5.32 11.81
CA ASP A 75 19.01 3.97 12.09
C ASP A 75 18.87 3.05 10.85
N PRO A 76 19.98 2.50 10.34
CA PRO A 76 19.96 1.63 9.18
C PRO A 76 19.19 0.33 9.40
N LEU A 77 19.09 -0.18 10.62
CA LEU A 77 18.29 -1.39 10.91
C LEU A 77 16.79 -1.13 10.74
N VAL A 78 16.30 0.03 11.15
CA VAL A 78 14.92 0.43 10.94
C VAL A 78 14.63 0.56 9.44
N ARG A 79 15.55 1.15 8.65
CA ARG A 79 15.42 1.20 7.20
C ARG A 79 15.37 -0.18 6.57
N GLN A 80 16.24 -1.10 6.97
CA GLN A 80 16.26 -2.48 6.46
C GLN A 80 14.95 -3.22 6.74
N VAL A 81 14.40 -3.08 7.94
CA VAL A 81 13.09 -3.68 8.26
C VAL A 81 12.00 -3.07 7.41
N THR A 82 11.99 -1.75 7.24
CA THR A 82 11.01 -1.03 6.40
C THR A 82 11.07 -1.51 4.95
N GLU A 83 12.26 -1.56 4.37
CA GLU A 83 12.50 -2.04 3.01
C GLU A 83 12.02 -3.48 2.83
N LYS A 84 12.38 -4.38 3.76
CA LYS A 84 11.91 -5.76 3.74
C LYS A 84 10.38 -5.85 3.73
N ARG A 85 9.71 -5.07 4.57
CA ARG A 85 8.24 -5.07 4.66
C ARG A 85 7.57 -4.51 3.40
N TYR A 86 8.15 -3.48 2.79
CA TYR A 86 7.63 -2.94 1.53
C TYR A 86 7.81 -3.92 0.35
N ARG A 87 8.93 -4.65 0.29
CA ARG A 87 9.12 -5.73 -0.69
C ARG A 87 8.10 -6.86 -0.50
N GLN A 88 7.89 -7.32 0.74
CA GLN A 88 6.87 -8.33 1.05
C GLN A 88 5.46 -7.86 0.63
N ALA A 89 5.14 -6.60 0.87
CA ALA A 89 3.86 -6.02 0.45
C ALA A 89 3.72 -5.98 -1.08
N ALA A 90 4.80 -5.62 -1.79
CA ALA A 90 4.81 -5.60 -3.25
C ALA A 90 4.65 -7.00 -3.85
N ASP A 91 5.35 -7.99 -3.31
CA ASP A 91 5.24 -9.40 -3.73
C ASP A 91 3.83 -9.91 -3.51
N LEU A 92 3.25 -9.67 -2.32
CA LEU A 92 1.89 -10.09 -2.01
C LEU A 92 0.85 -9.39 -2.89
N ALA A 93 1.02 -8.09 -3.14
CA ALA A 93 0.15 -7.36 -4.07
C ALA A 93 0.21 -7.98 -5.48
N GLN A 94 1.40 -8.33 -5.95
CA GLN A 94 1.60 -9.01 -7.23
C GLN A 94 0.89 -10.37 -7.27
N ASP A 95 0.99 -11.17 -6.22
CA ASP A 95 0.32 -12.47 -6.09
C ASP A 95 -1.20 -12.34 -6.08
N LEU A 96 -1.72 -11.22 -5.59
CA LEU A 96 -3.13 -10.86 -5.65
C LEU A 96 -3.56 -10.24 -6.99
N GLY A 97 -2.63 -10.04 -7.93
CA GLY A 97 -2.90 -9.39 -9.21
C GLY A 97 -3.05 -7.86 -9.12
N VAL A 98 -2.64 -7.24 -8.00
CA VAL A 98 -2.71 -5.79 -7.79
C VAL A 98 -1.38 -5.15 -8.18
N ARG A 99 -1.45 -4.06 -8.95
CA ARG A 99 -0.28 -3.32 -9.45
C ARG A 99 -0.18 -1.89 -8.93
N ARG A 100 -0.98 -1.56 -7.92
CA ARG A 100 -1.05 -0.22 -7.34
C ARG A 100 -0.92 -0.31 -5.84
N LEU A 101 0.12 0.33 -5.28
CA LEU A 101 0.41 0.35 -3.85
C LEU A 101 0.27 1.77 -3.30
N VAL A 102 -0.32 1.88 -2.12
CA VAL A 102 -0.24 3.06 -1.27
C VAL A 102 0.82 2.80 -0.22
N ILE A 103 1.83 3.65 -0.13
CA ILE A 103 2.91 3.53 0.84
C ILE A 103 3.15 4.87 1.54
N HIS A 104 3.15 4.86 2.86
CA HIS A 104 3.42 6.07 3.63
C HIS A 104 4.90 6.43 3.65
N GLY A 105 5.22 7.71 3.46
CA GLY A 105 6.59 8.22 3.49
C GLY A 105 7.24 8.25 4.88
N GLY A 106 6.46 8.19 5.96
CA GLY A 106 6.98 8.14 7.32
C GLY A 106 7.63 9.44 7.82
N PHE A 107 7.23 10.61 7.30
CA PHE A 107 7.77 11.89 7.76
C PHE A 107 7.28 12.23 9.17
N VAL A 108 8.24 12.54 10.07
CA VAL A 108 7.94 13.01 11.44
C VAL A 108 8.55 14.40 11.63
N PRO A 109 7.72 15.47 11.69
CA PRO A 109 8.18 16.86 11.67
C PRO A 109 9.16 17.25 12.78
N GLN A 110 9.07 16.61 13.95
CA GLN A 110 9.95 16.91 15.09
C GLN A 110 11.24 16.08 15.11
N VAL A 111 11.38 15.14 14.17
CA VAL A 111 12.53 14.21 14.09
C VAL A 111 13.40 14.53 12.88
N TYR A 112 12.79 14.86 11.76
CA TYR A 112 13.50 15.06 10.51
C TYR A 112 13.49 16.51 10.06
N PHE A 113 14.64 17.02 9.64
CA PHE A 113 14.70 18.25 8.87
C PHE A 113 14.14 18.00 7.46
N PRO A 114 13.25 18.85 6.93
CA PRO A 114 12.57 18.62 5.65
C PRO A 114 13.52 18.36 4.48
N GLU A 115 14.60 19.12 4.36
CA GLU A 115 15.57 19.00 3.28
C GLU A 115 16.29 17.63 3.34
N TRP A 116 16.75 17.24 4.53
CA TRP A 116 17.39 15.95 4.74
C TRP A 116 16.42 14.79 4.44
N TYR A 117 15.16 14.91 4.89
CA TYR A 117 14.14 13.91 4.63
C TYR A 117 13.89 13.72 3.14
N VAL A 118 13.81 14.82 2.36
CA VAL A 118 13.63 14.75 0.90
C VAL A 118 14.81 14.04 0.24
N GLU A 119 16.05 14.36 0.63
CA GLU A 119 17.25 13.70 0.09
C GLU A 119 17.24 12.19 0.38
N GLN A 120 16.95 11.78 1.62
CA GLN A 120 16.89 10.37 2.00
C GLN A 120 15.72 9.66 1.31
N SER A 121 14.58 10.31 1.16
CA SER A 121 13.44 9.78 0.43
C SER A 121 13.80 9.48 -1.03
N VAL A 122 14.47 10.41 -1.71
CA VAL A 122 14.89 10.20 -3.09
C VAL A 122 15.80 8.98 -3.24
N LEU A 123 16.75 8.79 -2.30
CA LEU A 123 17.64 7.63 -2.32
C LEU A 123 16.85 6.33 -2.10
N PHE A 124 16.06 6.27 -1.03
CA PHE A 124 15.28 5.08 -0.68
C PHE A 124 14.32 4.67 -1.80
N TRP A 125 13.54 5.61 -2.33
CA TRP A 125 12.56 5.29 -3.37
C TRP A 125 13.19 4.90 -4.69
N ARG A 126 14.35 5.47 -5.07
CA ARG A 126 15.09 5.04 -6.26
C ARG A 126 15.55 3.59 -6.16
N GLU A 127 16.06 3.19 -4.99
CA GLU A 127 16.51 1.81 -4.76
C GLU A 127 15.33 0.85 -4.78
N LEU A 128 14.28 1.13 -4.03
CA LEU A 128 13.10 0.28 -3.98
C LEU A 128 12.43 0.14 -5.37
N LEU A 129 12.21 1.25 -6.07
CA LEU A 129 11.54 1.24 -7.38
C LEU A 129 12.35 0.51 -8.46
N ALA A 130 13.69 0.48 -8.36
CA ALA A 130 14.53 -0.26 -9.30
C ALA A 130 14.35 -1.78 -9.23
N GLU A 131 13.80 -2.28 -8.12
CA GLU A 131 13.61 -3.71 -7.88
C GLU A 131 12.15 -4.16 -8.05
N LEU A 132 11.22 -3.21 -8.05
CA LEU A 132 9.81 -3.52 -8.25
C LEU A 132 9.50 -3.77 -9.74
N PRO A 133 8.44 -4.54 -10.03
CA PRO A 133 7.97 -4.71 -11.40
C PRO A 133 7.70 -3.35 -12.07
N PRO A 134 8.09 -3.17 -13.36
CA PRO A 134 8.01 -1.86 -14.03
C PRO A 134 6.57 -1.36 -14.24
N ASP A 135 5.59 -2.22 -14.12
CA ASP A 135 4.15 -1.92 -14.20
C ASP A 135 3.52 -1.61 -12.84
N MET A 136 4.31 -1.67 -11.77
CA MET A 136 3.83 -1.33 -10.43
C MET A 136 3.83 0.19 -10.20
N THR A 137 2.72 0.71 -9.71
CA THR A 137 2.55 2.12 -9.38
C THR A 137 2.54 2.30 -7.86
N ILE A 138 3.32 3.26 -7.35
CA ILE A 138 3.31 3.66 -5.93
C ILE A 138 2.72 5.07 -5.82
N ALA A 139 1.85 5.26 -4.82
CA ALA A 139 1.26 6.55 -4.44
C ALA A 139 1.46 6.82 -2.95
#